data_6e421763c2f34c4705b4a18f83eaba9a
#
_entry.id   6e421763c2f34c4705b4a18f83eaba9a
#
_cell.length_a   1.000
_cell.length_b   1.000
_cell.length_c   1.000
_cell.angle_alpha   90.00
_cell.angle_beta   90.00
_cell.angle_gamma   90.00
#
_symmetry.space_group_name_H-M   'P 1'
#
loop_
_entity.id
_entity.type
_entity.pdbx_description
1 polymer ?
#
loop_
_entity_poly.entity_id
_entity_poly.type
_entity_poly.pdbx_seq_one_letter_code
_entity_poly.pdbx_strand_id
1 'polypeptide(L)'
;MCQLFAMNSKNPADISFSFTGFRCRGGLTDDHTEGFGVAYFEPTGLRLYCDDRAAMDSPIAELVSLTKVKALTTIVHLRKSDDSLLRNAHPFIREIWGESWVFSHNGKMTIKQASDNDAIKQGVSRYYCPVGDTDSEFAFCYLLNQLKERFEHKPDDKTMFDFLTKQCRFLAGYGLFNCLLSNGDWLLSYATTLLFYVTRQAPFGSATLIDADITIDFAQVNKSDDVITILATTPLTSDENWQQLAINECVIFAEGEIIYQDIPESPEYLSIEKGLEIAKNK
;
A
#
# COMPACT_ATOMS: atom_id res chain seq x y z
N MET A 1 -6.17 -12.53 -4.34
CA MET A 1 -6.01 -11.21 -3.70
C MET A 1 -5.03 -10.39 -4.51
N CYS A 2 -5.12 -9.05 -4.42
CA CYS A 2 -4.23 -8.10 -5.10
C CYS A 2 -2.78 -8.16 -4.58
N GLN A 3 -1.88 -7.40 -5.18
CA GLN A 3 -0.51 -7.19 -4.68
C GLN A 3 -0.32 -5.71 -4.29
N LEU A 4 0.25 -5.48 -3.14
CA LEU A 4 0.67 -4.18 -2.65
C LEU A 4 2.20 -4.03 -2.76
N PHE A 5 2.63 -2.84 -3.13
CA PHE A 5 4.02 -2.41 -3.03
C PHE A 5 4.05 -0.94 -2.62
N ALA A 6 4.98 -0.57 -1.76
CA ALA A 6 5.24 0.82 -1.43
C ALA A 6 6.72 1.08 -1.16
N MET A 7 7.07 2.35 -1.24
CA MET A 7 8.35 2.90 -0.84
C MET A 7 8.11 4.13 0.04
N ASN A 8 8.85 4.24 1.12
CA ASN A 8 9.01 5.48 1.89
C ASN A 8 10.50 5.75 2.07
N SER A 9 10.95 6.97 1.87
CA SER A 9 12.39 7.29 1.84
C SER A 9 12.69 8.66 2.43
N LYS A 10 13.90 8.80 2.98
CA LYS A 10 14.42 10.04 3.55
C LYS A 10 14.70 11.10 2.47
N ASN A 11 15.29 10.68 1.37
CA ASN A 11 15.55 11.50 0.19
C ASN A 11 14.73 10.99 -0.98
N PRO A 12 14.34 11.84 -1.96
CA PRO A 12 13.57 11.38 -3.11
C PRO A 12 14.30 10.27 -3.87
N ALA A 13 13.68 9.08 -3.90
CA ALA A 13 14.20 7.88 -4.54
C ALA A 13 13.27 7.39 -5.66
N ASP A 14 13.79 6.59 -6.60
CA ASP A 14 12.97 5.95 -7.62
C ASP A 14 12.73 4.47 -7.32
N ILE A 15 11.60 3.96 -7.81
CA ILE A 15 11.19 2.57 -7.60
C ILE A 15 11.57 1.65 -8.76
N SER A 16 12.29 2.13 -9.77
CA SER A 16 12.45 1.43 -11.06
C SER A 16 12.93 -0.01 -10.91
N PHE A 17 13.92 -0.26 -10.05
CA PHE A 17 14.40 -1.62 -9.79
C PHE A 17 13.29 -2.51 -9.20
N SER A 18 12.71 -2.11 -8.06
CA SER A 18 11.67 -2.89 -7.38
C SER A 18 10.41 -3.02 -8.22
N PHE A 19 10.02 -1.96 -8.94
CA PHE A 19 8.84 -1.98 -9.83
C PHE A 19 9.03 -2.91 -11.02
N THR A 20 10.25 -3.09 -11.52
CA THR A 20 10.51 -4.04 -12.61
C THR A 20 10.13 -5.48 -12.22
N GLY A 21 10.53 -5.93 -11.04
CA GLY A 21 10.11 -7.25 -10.54
C GLY A 21 8.63 -7.28 -10.16
N PHE A 22 8.14 -6.26 -9.45
CA PHE A 22 6.74 -6.20 -9.04
C PHE A 22 5.77 -6.21 -10.24
N ARG A 23 6.10 -5.48 -11.32
CA ARG A 23 5.30 -5.44 -12.56
C ARG A 23 5.12 -6.83 -13.18
N CYS A 24 6.12 -7.72 -13.07
CA CYS A 24 6.04 -9.08 -13.60
C CYS A 24 4.88 -9.88 -12.98
N ARG A 25 4.50 -9.60 -11.74
CA ARG A 25 3.33 -10.22 -11.08
C ARG A 25 2.00 -9.80 -11.72
N GLY A 26 2.01 -8.77 -12.54
CA GLY A 26 0.87 -8.26 -13.30
C GLY A 26 0.75 -8.90 -14.69
N GLY A 27 0.74 -10.24 -14.77
CA GLY A 27 0.46 -11.00 -15.99
C GLY A 27 1.63 -11.83 -16.54
N LEU A 28 2.80 -11.88 -15.88
CA LEU A 28 3.93 -12.72 -16.31
C LEU A 28 4.26 -13.83 -15.29
N THR A 29 4.54 -13.47 -14.05
CA THR A 29 4.89 -14.44 -12.98
C THR A 29 3.71 -14.75 -12.05
N ASP A 30 2.67 -13.91 -12.06
CA ASP A 30 1.41 -14.09 -11.35
C ASP A 30 0.24 -13.56 -12.20
N ASP A 31 -1.01 -13.78 -11.78
CA ASP A 31 -2.23 -13.49 -12.54
C ASP A 31 -3.02 -12.27 -12.07
N HIS A 32 -2.31 -11.17 -11.70
CA HIS A 32 -2.90 -9.89 -11.31
C HIS A 32 -3.14 -9.00 -12.53
N THR A 33 -4.15 -9.32 -13.33
CA THR A 33 -4.33 -8.78 -14.68
C THR A 33 -5.42 -7.72 -14.83
N GLU A 34 -6.20 -7.44 -13.76
CA GLU A 34 -7.38 -6.58 -13.82
C GLU A 34 -7.08 -5.10 -13.51
N GLY A 35 -5.86 -4.66 -13.84
CA GLY A 35 -5.42 -3.29 -13.73
C GLY A 35 -4.30 -3.06 -12.71
N PHE A 36 -3.73 -1.88 -12.78
CA PHE A 36 -2.71 -1.43 -11.84
C PHE A 36 -2.80 0.09 -11.63
N GLY A 37 -2.08 0.55 -10.61
CA GLY A 37 -1.83 1.97 -10.47
C GLY A 37 -0.65 2.26 -9.55
N VAL A 38 -0.12 3.47 -9.70
CA VAL A 38 1.00 3.98 -8.92
C VAL A 38 0.77 5.45 -8.57
N ALA A 39 0.94 5.79 -7.28
CA ALA A 39 0.91 7.15 -6.78
C ALA A 39 2.29 7.52 -6.24
N TYR A 40 2.80 8.68 -6.64
CA TYR A 40 4.07 9.25 -6.23
C TYR A 40 3.84 10.55 -5.46
N PHE A 41 4.28 10.62 -4.22
CA PHE A 41 4.43 11.86 -3.48
C PHE A 41 5.81 12.45 -3.77
N GLU A 42 5.87 13.28 -4.80
CA GLU A 42 7.06 14.05 -5.15
C GLU A 42 7.16 15.29 -4.24
N PRO A 43 8.33 15.91 -4.07
CA PRO A 43 8.46 17.15 -3.28
C PRO A 43 7.56 18.30 -3.75
N THR A 44 7.09 18.25 -5.00
CA THR A 44 6.27 19.29 -5.65
C THR A 44 4.79 18.94 -5.75
N GLY A 45 4.38 17.74 -5.32
CA GLY A 45 2.98 17.31 -5.37
C GLY A 45 2.78 15.83 -5.66
N LEU A 46 1.52 15.45 -5.78
CA LEU A 46 1.09 14.07 -6.02
C LEU A 46 0.93 13.80 -7.52
N ARG A 47 1.49 12.69 -7.98
CA ARG A 47 1.31 12.15 -9.33
C ARG A 47 0.66 10.78 -9.27
N LEU A 48 -0.37 10.56 -10.07
CA LEU A 48 -1.08 9.27 -10.17
C LEU A 48 -1.07 8.77 -11.61
N TYR A 49 -0.78 7.49 -11.77
CA TYR A 49 -1.00 6.73 -13.00
C TYR A 49 -1.85 5.50 -12.68
N CYS A 50 -2.90 5.25 -13.45
CA CYS A 50 -3.74 4.05 -13.37
C CYS A 50 -4.07 3.53 -14.77
N ASP A 51 -4.20 2.23 -14.90
CA ASP A 51 -4.67 1.54 -16.12
C ASP A 51 -5.56 0.36 -15.69
N ASP A 52 -6.54 0.04 -16.52
CA ASP A 52 -7.42 -1.12 -16.35
C ASP A 52 -6.83 -2.40 -16.99
N ARG A 53 -5.70 -2.29 -17.66
CA ARG A 53 -4.94 -3.41 -18.24
C ARG A 53 -3.95 -3.99 -17.26
N ALA A 54 -3.56 -5.25 -17.51
CA ALA A 54 -2.45 -5.89 -16.80
C ALA A 54 -1.17 -5.01 -16.89
N ALA A 55 -0.40 -4.94 -15.79
CA ALA A 55 0.80 -4.11 -15.77
C ALA A 55 1.84 -4.51 -16.84
N MET A 56 1.89 -5.79 -17.21
CA MET A 56 2.80 -6.25 -18.27
C MET A 56 2.39 -5.77 -19.67
N ASP A 57 1.07 -5.58 -19.91
CA ASP A 57 0.51 -5.17 -21.19
C ASP A 57 0.23 -3.66 -21.27
N SER A 58 0.45 -2.93 -20.18
CA SER A 58 0.13 -1.51 -20.09
C SER A 58 1.28 -0.63 -20.59
N PRO A 59 1.06 0.23 -21.60
CA PRO A 59 2.03 1.24 -21.98
C PRO A 59 2.24 2.30 -20.90
N ILE A 60 1.27 2.49 -19.97
CA ILE A 60 1.44 3.36 -18.80
C ILE A 60 2.44 2.73 -17.83
N ALA A 61 2.35 1.42 -17.55
CA ALA A 61 3.33 0.74 -16.71
C ALA A 61 4.73 0.72 -17.35
N GLU A 62 4.82 0.63 -18.66
CA GLU A 62 6.08 0.79 -19.38
C GLU A 62 6.65 2.20 -19.19
N LEU A 63 5.83 3.24 -19.36
CA LEU A 63 6.23 4.63 -19.10
C LEU A 63 6.74 4.80 -17.66
N VAL A 64 6.04 4.25 -16.67
CA VAL A 64 6.44 4.27 -15.26
C VAL A 64 7.83 3.64 -15.07
N SER A 65 8.11 2.51 -15.71
CA SER A 65 9.42 1.83 -15.63
C SER A 65 10.56 2.67 -16.23
N LEU A 66 10.27 3.49 -17.24
CA LEU A 66 11.26 4.30 -17.97
C LEU A 66 11.52 5.69 -17.36
N THR A 67 10.53 6.27 -16.69
CA THR A 67 10.57 7.71 -16.28
C THR A 67 11.38 7.98 -15.03
N LYS A 68 11.74 6.98 -14.22
CA LYS A 68 12.54 7.13 -12.98
C LYS A 68 12.08 8.30 -12.11
N VAL A 69 10.77 8.36 -11.85
CA VAL A 69 10.18 9.39 -10.98
C VAL A 69 10.77 9.26 -9.58
N LYS A 70 11.30 10.36 -9.04
CA LYS A 70 11.83 10.41 -7.68
C LYS A 70 10.79 10.96 -6.72
N ALA A 71 10.41 10.16 -5.73
CA ALA A 71 9.40 10.49 -4.74
C ALA A 71 9.88 10.18 -3.31
N LEU A 72 9.29 10.82 -2.33
CA LEU A 72 9.49 10.50 -0.90
C LEU A 72 8.67 9.30 -0.50
N THR A 73 7.44 9.20 -1.00
CA THR A 73 6.56 8.05 -0.79
C THR A 73 5.95 7.63 -2.12
N THR A 74 5.91 6.32 -2.36
CA THR A 74 5.25 5.74 -3.53
C THR A 74 4.36 4.59 -3.08
N ILE A 75 3.14 4.50 -3.61
CA ILE A 75 2.21 3.39 -3.40
C ILE A 75 1.84 2.80 -4.74
N VAL A 76 1.99 1.49 -4.89
CA VAL A 76 1.70 0.73 -6.10
C VAL A 76 0.74 -0.41 -5.78
N HIS A 77 -0.16 -0.69 -6.69
CA HIS A 77 -1.13 -1.76 -6.56
C HIS A 77 -1.27 -2.52 -7.88
N LEU A 78 -1.25 -3.85 -7.81
CA LEU A 78 -1.68 -4.74 -8.90
C LEU A 78 -3.00 -5.37 -8.51
N ARG A 79 -4.00 -5.17 -9.36
CA ARG A 79 -5.37 -5.60 -9.09
C ARG A 79 -5.61 -7.04 -9.56
N LYS A 80 -6.35 -7.80 -8.72
CA LYS A 80 -6.97 -9.06 -9.07
C LYS A 80 -8.43 -9.02 -8.69
N SER A 81 -9.33 -9.19 -9.67
CA SER A 81 -10.78 -9.05 -9.50
C SER A 81 -11.53 -9.79 -10.62
N ASP A 82 -12.84 -9.78 -10.54
CA ASP A 82 -13.71 -10.29 -11.61
C ASP A 82 -14.00 -9.24 -12.71
N ASP A 83 -13.55 -7.98 -12.52
CA ASP A 83 -13.72 -6.88 -13.46
C ASP A 83 -12.45 -6.05 -13.62
N SER A 84 -12.33 -5.32 -14.73
CA SER A 84 -11.20 -4.42 -15.05
C SER A 84 -11.67 -2.96 -15.15
N LEU A 85 -12.64 -2.54 -14.32
CA LEU A 85 -13.15 -1.17 -14.38
C LEU A 85 -12.13 -0.18 -13.81
N LEU A 86 -11.74 0.82 -14.59
CA LEU A 86 -10.75 1.83 -14.20
C LEU A 86 -11.14 2.59 -12.91
N ARG A 87 -12.44 2.85 -12.68
CA ARG A 87 -12.93 3.47 -11.44
C ARG A 87 -12.66 2.65 -10.19
N ASN A 88 -12.38 1.35 -10.34
CA ASN A 88 -12.06 0.40 -9.28
C ASN A 88 -10.54 0.18 -9.13
N ALA A 89 -9.72 0.81 -9.99
CA ALA A 89 -8.26 0.72 -9.91
C ALA A 89 -7.72 1.50 -8.70
N HIS A 90 -6.83 0.88 -7.96
CA HIS A 90 -6.08 1.51 -6.87
C HIS A 90 -4.78 2.14 -7.42
N PRO A 91 -4.16 3.10 -6.69
CA PRO A 91 -4.58 3.69 -5.42
C PRO A 91 -5.74 4.66 -5.57
N PHE A 92 -6.61 4.75 -4.54
CA PHE A 92 -7.63 5.78 -4.43
C PHE A 92 -7.05 7.06 -3.84
N ILE A 93 -7.54 8.21 -4.29
CA ILE A 93 -7.14 9.54 -3.80
C ILE A 93 -8.36 10.30 -3.32
N ARG A 94 -8.23 10.96 -2.17
CA ARG A 94 -9.16 11.96 -1.65
C ARG A 94 -8.36 13.08 -0.98
N GLU A 95 -9.00 14.24 -0.85
CA GLU A 95 -8.45 15.38 -0.12
C GLU A 95 -9.08 15.43 1.28
N ILE A 96 -8.27 15.67 2.31
CA ILE A 96 -8.71 16.02 3.67
C ILE A 96 -7.74 17.03 4.27
N TRP A 97 -8.26 18.10 4.86
CA TRP A 97 -7.50 19.21 5.45
C TRP A 97 -6.49 19.90 4.52
N GLY A 98 -6.79 19.94 3.20
CA GLY A 98 -5.89 20.52 2.19
C GLY A 98 -4.74 19.61 1.76
N GLU A 99 -4.74 18.36 2.19
CA GLU A 99 -3.73 17.36 1.84
C GLU A 99 -4.32 16.25 0.98
N SER A 100 -3.54 15.75 0.03
CA SER A 100 -3.91 14.56 -0.74
C SER A 100 -3.63 13.30 0.07
N TRP A 101 -4.63 12.46 0.24
CA TRP A 101 -4.52 11.16 0.90
C TRP A 101 -4.68 10.04 -0.12
N VAL A 102 -3.79 9.07 -0.07
CA VAL A 102 -3.71 7.94 -1.00
C VAL A 102 -3.88 6.64 -0.25
N PHE A 103 -4.73 5.75 -0.78
CA PHE A 103 -5.07 4.48 -0.14
C PHE A 103 -5.03 3.32 -1.14
N SER A 104 -4.43 2.22 -0.72
CA SER A 104 -4.50 0.91 -1.39
C SER A 104 -4.85 -0.19 -0.40
N HIS A 105 -5.66 -1.14 -0.86
CA HIS A 105 -6.09 -2.27 -0.05
C HIS A 105 -5.96 -3.57 -0.83
N ASN A 106 -5.48 -4.59 -0.15
CA ASN A 106 -5.42 -5.97 -0.60
C ASN A 106 -6.18 -6.86 0.38
N GLY A 107 -7.30 -7.38 -0.06
CA GLY A 107 -8.18 -8.21 0.74
C GLY A 107 -9.59 -8.27 0.18
N LYS A 108 -10.49 -8.88 0.94
CA LYS A 108 -11.93 -8.91 0.67
C LYS A 108 -12.67 -8.73 1.97
N MET A 109 -13.56 -7.77 2.02
CA MET A 109 -14.33 -7.41 3.20
C MET A 109 -15.84 -7.52 2.94
N THR A 110 -16.58 -7.84 4.00
CA THR A 110 -18.05 -7.89 4.01
C THR A 110 -18.69 -6.58 4.52
N ILE A 111 -17.91 -5.50 4.63
CA ILE A 111 -18.38 -4.23 5.19
C ILE A 111 -19.54 -3.60 4.40
N LYS A 112 -19.59 -3.79 3.09
CA LYS A 112 -20.71 -3.32 2.25
C LYS A 112 -22.02 -4.05 2.59
N GLN A 113 -21.95 -5.34 2.90
CA GLN A 113 -23.11 -6.15 3.33
C GLN A 113 -23.54 -5.77 4.76
N ALA A 114 -22.62 -5.33 5.60
CA ALA A 114 -22.91 -4.82 6.94
C ALA A 114 -23.54 -3.40 6.91
N SER A 115 -23.67 -2.80 5.74
CA SER A 115 -24.28 -1.47 5.54
C SER A 115 -25.77 -1.40 5.89
N ASP A 116 -26.42 -2.50 6.30
CA ASP A 116 -27.72 -2.46 6.98
C ASP A 116 -27.63 -1.95 8.42
N ASN A 117 -26.39 -1.82 8.98
CA ASN A 117 -26.12 -1.13 10.21
C ASN A 117 -26.07 0.39 9.93
N ASP A 118 -27.00 1.15 10.51
CA ASP A 118 -27.14 2.61 10.32
C ASP A 118 -25.84 3.39 10.64
N ALA A 119 -25.04 2.93 11.60
CA ALA A 119 -23.78 3.55 11.96
C ALA A 119 -22.74 3.48 10.84
N ILE A 120 -22.68 2.35 10.11
CA ILE A 120 -21.77 2.19 8.97
C ILE A 120 -22.26 3.00 7.77
N LYS A 121 -23.58 3.01 7.49
CA LYS A 121 -24.18 3.83 6.43
C LYS A 121 -23.94 5.32 6.64
N GLN A 122 -24.13 5.81 7.86
CA GLN A 122 -23.88 7.22 8.20
C GLN A 122 -22.40 7.56 8.08
N GLY A 123 -21.49 6.62 8.47
CA GLY A 123 -20.04 6.80 8.37
C GLY A 123 -19.51 6.89 6.93
N VAL A 124 -20.24 6.45 5.91
CA VAL A 124 -19.75 6.41 4.51
C VAL A 124 -20.41 7.42 3.59
N SER A 125 -21.47 8.09 4.01
CA SER A 125 -22.27 8.94 3.11
C SER A 125 -22.23 10.43 3.44
N ARG A 126 -21.46 10.86 4.45
CA ARG A 126 -21.55 12.23 4.96
C ARG A 126 -20.67 13.23 4.20
N TYR A 127 -19.38 12.92 4.06
CA TYR A 127 -18.40 13.80 3.40
C TYR A 127 -17.76 13.12 2.18
N TYR A 128 -17.47 11.83 2.29
CA TYR A 128 -16.83 11.02 1.26
C TYR A 128 -17.70 9.84 0.89
N CYS A 129 -17.98 9.70 -0.42
CA CYS A 129 -18.72 8.58 -0.99
C CYS A 129 -17.83 7.83 -1.99
N PRO A 130 -17.97 6.49 -2.10
CA PRO A 130 -17.33 5.73 -3.17
C PRO A 130 -17.80 6.19 -4.56
N VAL A 131 -16.91 6.26 -5.51
CA VAL A 131 -17.19 6.49 -6.95
C VAL A 131 -17.36 5.16 -7.67
N GLY A 132 -16.52 4.18 -7.30
CA GLY A 132 -16.61 2.79 -7.75
C GLY A 132 -17.53 1.96 -6.86
N ASP A 133 -17.35 0.66 -6.97
CA ASP A 133 -18.19 -0.31 -6.26
C ASP A 133 -17.37 -1.34 -5.45
N THR A 134 -16.09 -1.06 -5.19
CA THR A 134 -15.24 -1.91 -4.38
C THR A 134 -15.47 -1.72 -2.87
N ASP A 135 -15.26 -2.76 -2.10
CA ASP A 135 -15.19 -2.71 -0.63
C ASP A 135 -13.99 -1.89 -0.15
N SER A 136 -12.93 -1.86 -0.94
CA SER A 136 -11.70 -1.09 -0.69
C SER A 136 -11.96 0.42 -0.69
N GLU A 137 -12.63 0.95 -1.71
CA GLU A 137 -12.97 2.38 -1.77
C GLU A 137 -13.96 2.76 -0.67
N PHE A 138 -14.90 1.85 -0.38
CA PHE A 138 -15.83 2.01 0.75
C PHE A 138 -15.07 2.14 2.07
N ALA A 139 -14.08 1.29 2.33
CA ALA A 139 -13.24 1.36 3.53
C ALA A 139 -12.46 2.67 3.61
N PHE A 140 -11.90 3.13 2.50
CA PHE A 140 -11.21 4.42 2.44
C PHE A 140 -12.14 5.59 2.76
N CYS A 141 -13.32 5.65 2.12
CA CYS A 141 -14.32 6.67 2.42
C CYS A 141 -14.77 6.62 3.88
N TYR A 142 -14.95 5.42 4.45
CA TYR A 142 -15.26 5.25 5.86
C TYR A 142 -14.17 5.85 6.76
N LEU A 143 -12.89 5.51 6.53
CA LEU A 143 -11.75 6.04 7.29
C LEU A 143 -11.73 7.57 7.29
N LEU A 144 -11.89 8.20 6.11
CA LEU A 144 -11.87 9.65 5.98
C LEU A 144 -13.09 10.31 6.63
N ASN A 145 -14.27 9.70 6.55
CA ASN A 145 -15.46 10.18 7.25
C ASN A 145 -15.28 10.13 8.77
N GLN A 146 -14.72 9.04 9.30
CA GLN A 146 -14.42 8.91 10.73
C GLN A 146 -13.39 9.95 11.21
N LEU A 147 -12.36 10.23 10.39
CA LEU A 147 -11.40 11.29 10.68
C LEU A 147 -12.08 12.66 10.72
N LYS A 148 -12.92 12.98 9.72
CA LYS A 148 -13.60 14.27 9.61
C LYS A 148 -14.65 14.48 10.69
N GLU A 149 -15.31 13.42 11.14
CA GLU A 149 -16.27 13.47 12.26
C GLU A 149 -15.57 13.65 13.60
N ARG A 150 -14.41 13.03 13.78
CA ARG A 150 -13.68 13.07 15.04
C ARG A 150 -12.88 14.34 15.22
N PHE A 151 -12.32 14.91 14.11
CA PHE A 151 -11.37 16.01 14.15
C PHE A 151 -11.78 17.11 13.15
N GLU A 152 -12.05 18.30 13.66
CA GLU A 152 -12.33 19.48 12.82
C GLU A 152 -11.09 19.91 12.02
N HIS A 153 -9.91 19.82 12.64
CA HIS A 153 -8.60 20.10 12.06
C HIS A 153 -7.70 18.88 12.20
N LYS A 154 -6.63 18.81 11.38
CA LYS A 154 -5.62 17.76 11.47
C LYS A 154 -5.05 17.70 12.89
N PRO A 155 -5.20 16.57 13.60
CA PRO A 155 -4.62 16.40 14.93
C PRO A 155 -3.10 16.21 14.84
N ASP A 156 -2.41 16.17 15.99
CA ASP A 156 -1.02 15.74 16.04
C ASP A 156 -0.86 14.28 15.58
N ASP A 157 0.35 13.94 15.13
CA ASP A 157 0.63 12.64 14.50
C ASP A 157 0.30 11.46 15.42
N LYS A 158 0.67 11.54 16.71
CA LYS A 158 0.40 10.45 17.65
C LYS A 158 -1.09 10.21 17.81
N THR A 159 -1.88 11.25 17.98
CA THR A 159 -3.35 11.19 18.09
C THR A 159 -3.95 10.60 16.82
N MET A 160 -3.45 11.01 15.64
CA MET A 160 -3.89 10.50 14.35
C MET A 160 -3.54 9.02 14.17
N PHE A 161 -2.31 8.61 14.49
CA PHE A 161 -1.85 7.23 14.34
C PHE A 161 -2.60 6.27 15.27
N ASP A 162 -2.80 6.65 16.53
CA ASP A 162 -3.62 5.89 17.49
C ASP A 162 -5.07 5.73 16.99
N PHE A 163 -5.64 6.77 16.38
CA PHE A 163 -6.98 6.73 15.83
C PHE A 163 -7.05 5.85 14.57
N LEU A 164 -6.15 6.05 13.59
CA LEU A 164 -6.10 5.26 12.36
C LEU A 164 -5.91 3.77 12.64
N THR A 165 -5.02 3.43 13.57
CA THR A 165 -4.79 2.05 14.00
C THR A 165 -6.05 1.39 14.53
N LYS A 166 -6.84 2.10 15.36
CA LYS A 166 -8.14 1.62 15.87
C LYS A 166 -9.15 1.42 14.74
N GLN A 167 -9.18 2.34 13.75
CA GLN A 167 -10.07 2.20 12.60
C GLN A 167 -9.65 1.05 11.69
N CYS A 168 -8.35 0.83 11.45
CA CYS A 168 -7.85 -0.33 10.70
C CYS A 168 -8.25 -1.64 11.39
N ARG A 169 -8.10 -1.72 12.71
CA ARG A 169 -8.52 -2.89 13.51
C ARG A 169 -10.03 -3.12 13.42
N PHE A 170 -10.83 -2.06 13.44
CA PHE A 170 -12.28 -2.15 13.24
C PHE A 170 -12.62 -2.71 11.84
N LEU A 171 -11.99 -2.18 10.78
CA LEU A 171 -12.19 -2.65 9.40
C LEU A 171 -11.74 -4.11 9.23
N ALA A 172 -10.65 -4.53 9.87
CA ALA A 172 -10.16 -5.91 9.87
C ALA A 172 -11.19 -6.90 10.44
N GLY A 173 -12.10 -6.45 11.29
CA GLY A 173 -13.23 -7.27 11.78
C GLY A 173 -14.23 -7.67 10.69
N TYR A 174 -14.20 -7.04 9.52
CA TYR A 174 -15.07 -7.34 8.38
C TYR A 174 -14.42 -8.20 7.30
N GLY A 175 -13.21 -8.65 7.48
CA GLY A 175 -12.54 -9.55 6.53
C GLY A 175 -11.03 -9.34 6.42
N LEU A 176 -10.46 -9.73 5.29
CA LEU A 176 -9.04 -9.54 5.04
C LEU A 176 -8.76 -8.07 4.71
N PHE A 177 -7.88 -7.46 5.48
CA PHE A 177 -7.57 -6.04 5.40
C PHE A 177 -6.07 -5.79 5.51
N ASN A 178 -5.37 -5.86 4.37
CA ASN A 178 -4.00 -5.35 4.28
C ASN A 178 -4.07 -4.01 3.56
N CYS A 179 -3.61 -2.94 4.18
CA CYS A 179 -3.69 -1.64 3.55
C CYS A 179 -2.40 -0.83 3.64
N LEU A 180 -2.29 0.10 2.70
CA LEU A 180 -1.31 1.17 2.67
C LEU A 180 -2.08 2.50 2.60
N LEU A 181 -1.72 3.44 3.47
CA LEU A 181 -2.32 4.77 3.53
C LEU A 181 -1.22 5.81 3.71
N SER A 182 -1.26 6.90 2.96
CA SER A 182 -0.28 7.99 3.08
C SER A 182 -0.90 9.34 2.73
N ASN A 183 -0.41 10.40 3.38
CA ASN A 183 -0.64 11.79 2.98
C ASN A 183 0.62 12.44 2.38
N GLY A 184 1.69 11.66 2.20
CA GLY A 184 3.00 12.13 1.73
C GLY A 184 4.04 12.30 2.84
N ASP A 185 3.63 12.73 4.04
CA ASP A 185 4.52 12.91 5.18
C ASP A 185 4.93 11.57 5.83
N TRP A 186 4.02 10.62 5.82
CA TRP A 186 4.20 9.28 6.39
C TRP A 186 3.50 8.22 5.54
N LEU A 187 3.84 6.95 5.76
CA LEU A 187 3.25 5.77 5.13
C LEU A 187 2.81 4.79 6.21
N LEU A 188 1.50 4.63 6.38
CA LEU A 188 0.90 3.62 7.25
C LEU A 188 0.73 2.32 6.48
N SER A 189 1.09 1.21 7.14
CA SER A 189 0.83 -0.16 6.72
C SER A 189 0.08 -0.92 7.83
N TYR A 190 -0.92 -1.72 7.45
CA TYR A 190 -1.66 -2.59 8.34
C TYR A 190 -1.84 -3.96 7.70
N ALA A 191 -1.67 -5.03 8.46
CA ALA A 191 -1.70 -6.40 7.93
C ALA A 191 -2.68 -7.30 8.68
N THR A 192 -3.51 -8.05 7.95
CA THR A 192 -4.27 -9.20 8.47
C THR A 192 -3.78 -10.52 7.88
N THR A 193 -2.89 -10.46 6.87
CA THR A 193 -2.27 -11.63 6.23
C THR A 193 -0.81 -11.33 5.92
N LEU A 194 -0.43 -11.35 4.65
CA LEU A 194 0.95 -11.14 4.22
C LEU A 194 1.20 -9.68 3.92
N LEU A 195 2.16 -9.09 4.62
CA LEU A 195 2.78 -7.83 4.27
C LEU A 195 4.19 -7.83 4.87
N PHE A 196 5.17 -7.49 4.05
CA PHE A 196 6.58 -7.51 4.42
C PHE A 196 7.20 -6.14 4.17
N TYR A 197 8.28 -5.84 4.89
CA TYR A 197 9.10 -4.68 4.62
C TYR A 197 10.59 -4.99 4.73
N VAL A 198 11.41 -4.19 4.05
CA VAL A 198 12.86 -4.17 4.18
C VAL A 198 13.34 -2.72 4.18
N THR A 199 14.24 -2.37 5.09
CA THR A 199 14.85 -1.05 5.14
C THR A 199 16.28 -1.14 4.60
N ARG A 200 16.56 -0.37 3.57
CA ARG A 200 17.86 -0.23 2.91
C ARG A 200 18.53 1.04 3.40
N GLN A 201 19.71 0.88 3.98
CA GLN A 201 20.54 1.97 4.49
C GLN A 201 22.02 1.60 4.39
N ALA A 202 22.91 2.56 4.53
CA ALA A 202 24.33 2.28 4.51
C ALA A 202 24.77 1.40 5.70
N PRO A 203 25.71 0.43 5.48
CA PRO A 203 26.32 0.10 4.20
C PRO A 203 25.37 -0.65 3.28
N PHE A 204 25.22 -0.14 2.05
CA PHE A 204 24.33 -0.77 1.07
C PHE A 204 24.94 -2.04 0.50
N GLY A 205 24.11 -3.06 0.30
CA GLY A 205 24.43 -4.30 -0.39
C GLY A 205 23.81 -4.42 -1.77
N SER A 206 23.95 -5.59 -2.36
CA SER A 206 23.27 -5.96 -3.60
C SER A 206 21.92 -6.59 -3.29
N ALA A 207 20.99 -6.50 -4.24
CA ALA A 207 19.71 -7.19 -4.21
C ALA A 207 19.37 -7.79 -5.57
N THR A 208 18.79 -9.00 -5.54
CA THR A 208 18.38 -9.76 -6.73
C THR A 208 16.87 -9.95 -6.73
N LEU A 209 16.19 -9.53 -7.80
CA LEU A 209 14.74 -9.67 -7.94
C LEU A 209 14.35 -11.15 -8.05
N ILE A 210 13.24 -11.52 -7.42
CA ILE A 210 12.65 -12.87 -7.52
C ILE A 210 11.94 -13.06 -8.86
N ASP A 211 11.25 -12.02 -9.32
CA ASP A 211 10.36 -12.08 -10.49
C ASP A 211 11.05 -11.67 -11.80
N ALA A 212 12.36 -11.32 -11.73
CA ALA A 212 13.17 -10.95 -12.90
C ALA A 212 14.64 -11.30 -12.63
N ASP A 213 15.38 -11.66 -13.69
CA ASP A 213 16.82 -11.96 -13.56
C ASP A 213 17.65 -10.68 -13.57
N ILE A 214 17.46 -9.84 -12.53
CA ILE A 214 18.11 -8.53 -12.39
C ILE A 214 18.66 -8.40 -10.98
N THR A 215 19.95 -8.07 -10.90
CA THR A 215 20.65 -7.72 -9.66
C THR A 215 21.10 -6.26 -9.72
N ILE A 216 20.97 -5.56 -8.60
CA ILE A 216 21.50 -4.20 -8.43
C ILE A 216 22.46 -4.17 -7.22
N ASP A 217 23.51 -3.35 -7.31
CA ASP A 217 24.33 -2.96 -6.19
C ASP A 217 23.90 -1.55 -5.72
N PHE A 218 23.18 -1.51 -4.61
CA PHE A 218 22.67 -0.24 -4.06
C PHE A 218 23.77 0.71 -3.60
N ALA A 219 24.99 0.24 -3.33
CA ALA A 219 26.12 1.11 -3.02
C ALA A 219 26.54 2.01 -4.18
N GLN A 220 26.20 1.62 -5.43
CA GLN A 220 26.53 2.42 -6.63
C GLN A 220 25.48 3.47 -6.98
N VAL A 221 24.26 3.37 -6.42
CA VAL A 221 23.13 4.22 -6.81
C VAL A 221 22.60 5.09 -5.67
N ASN A 222 22.85 4.71 -4.42
CA ASN A 222 22.40 5.42 -3.23
C ASN A 222 23.52 6.21 -2.56
N LYS A 223 23.14 7.27 -1.86
CA LYS A 223 24.05 8.06 -1.02
C LYS A 223 24.10 7.47 0.38
N SER A 224 25.18 7.76 1.10
CA SER A 224 25.40 7.24 2.47
C SER A 224 24.35 7.67 3.50
N ASP A 225 23.60 8.74 3.24
CA ASP A 225 22.54 9.26 4.09
C ASP A 225 21.12 8.85 3.63
N ASP A 226 21.01 8.07 2.55
CA ASP A 226 19.72 7.51 2.12
C ASP A 226 19.26 6.43 3.09
N VAL A 227 17.98 6.51 3.46
CA VAL A 227 17.24 5.47 4.16
C VAL A 227 15.96 5.22 3.38
N ILE A 228 15.76 3.99 2.93
CA ILE A 228 14.67 3.63 2.03
C ILE A 228 13.99 2.36 2.55
N THR A 229 12.74 2.47 2.96
CA THR A 229 11.92 1.30 3.29
C THR A 229 11.02 0.93 2.12
N ILE A 230 11.07 -0.33 1.76
CA ILE A 230 10.21 -0.97 0.76
C ILE A 230 9.23 -1.89 1.47
N LEU A 231 7.95 -1.81 1.09
CA LEU A 231 6.91 -2.74 1.54
C LEU A 231 6.37 -3.53 0.35
N ALA A 232 6.04 -4.79 0.56
CA ALA A 232 5.38 -5.63 -0.45
C ALA A 232 4.52 -6.73 0.19
N THR A 233 3.47 -7.16 -0.50
CA THR A 233 2.64 -8.31 -0.05
C THR A 233 3.50 -9.55 0.18
N THR A 234 4.43 -9.83 -0.73
CA THR A 234 5.48 -10.85 -0.58
C THR A 234 6.82 -10.27 -1.01
N PRO A 235 7.96 -10.76 -0.46
CA PRO A 235 9.28 -10.28 -0.81
C PRO A 235 9.49 -10.12 -2.32
N LEU A 236 10.21 -9.07 -2.71
CA LEU A 236 10.57 -8.79 -4.12
C LEU A 236 11.98 -9.27 -4.48
N THR A 237 12.80 -9.50 -3.46
CA THR A 237 14.20 -9.91 -3.60
C THR A 237 14.49 -11.15 -2.77
N SER A 238 15.44 -11.97 -3.23
CA SER A 238 15.79 -13.27 -2.63
C SER A 238 16.88 -13.19 -1.55
N ASP A 239 17.64 -12.10 -1.54
CA ASP A 239 18.89 -11.93 -0.81
C ASP A 239 18.87 -10.79 0.22
N GLU A 240 17.71 -10.16 0.42
CA GLU A 240 17.49 -9.17 1.46
C GLU A 240 16.72 -9.76 2.66
N ASN A 241 16.94 -9.21 3.86
CA ASN A 241 16.27 -9.66 5.09
C ASN A 241 14.91 -8.95 5.26
N TRP A 242 13.89 -9.46 4.58
CA TRP A 242 12.53 -8.97 4.71
C TRP A 242 11.92 -9.32 6.07
N GLN A 243 11.33 -8.34 6.72
CA GLN A 243 10.59 -8.49 7.97
C GLN A 243 9.09 -8.57 7.66
N GLN A 244 8.40 -9.51 8.28
CA GLN A 244 6.96 -9.68 8.12
C GLN A 244 6.22 -8.91 9.20
N LEU A 245 5.14 -8.20 8.85
CA LEU A 245 4.19 -7.70 9.83
C LEU A 245 3.39 -8.86 10.43
N ALA A 246 3.17 -8.80 11.74
CA ALA A 246 2.23 -9.71 12.42
C ALA A 246 0.78 -9.44 11.99
N ILE A 247 -0.09 -10.42 12.18
CA ILE A 247 -1.53 -10.24 11.97
C ILE A 247 -2.05 -9.16 12.92
N ASN A 248 -2.75 -8.16 12.39
CA ASN A 248 -3.27 -6.97 13.08
C ASN A 248 -2.20 -5.99 13.58
N GLU A 249 -1.00 -6.07 13.07
CA GLU A 249 0.03 -5.08 13.31
C GLU A 249 -0.16 -3.85 12.41
N CYS A 250 0.06 -2.68 13.00
CA CYS A 250 0.14 -1.39 12.33
C CYS A 250 1.56 -0.83 12.45
N VAL A 251 2.19 -0.51 11.32
CA VAL A 251 3.49 0.14 11.28
C VAL A 251 3.41 1.39 10.40
N ILE A 252 3.96 2.51 10.90
CA ILE A 252 4.00 3.77 10.17
C ILE A 252 5.46 4.18 9.98
N PHE A 253 5.78 4.53 8.74
CA PHE A 253 7.11 4.95 8.31
C PHE A 253 7.10 6.42 7.92
N ALA A 254 8.17 7.12 8.26
CA ALA A 254 8.52 8.42 7.71
C ALA A 254 10.04 8.49 7.52
N GLU A 255 10.48 9.15 6.45
CA GLU A 255 11.91 9.27 6.10
C GLU A 255 12.63 7.91 6.02
N GLY A 256 11.90 6.85 5.64
CA GLY A 256 12.42 5.48 5.55
C GLY A 256 12.55 4.76 6.90
N GLU A 257 12.18 5.37 8.02
CA GLU A 257 12.29 4.81 9.36
C GLU A 257 10.90 4.53 9.96
N ILE A 258 10.82 3.58 10.91
CA ILE A 258 9.62 3.34 11.69
C ILE A 258 9.46 4.46 12.72
N ILE A 259 8.36 5.22 12.64
CA ILE A 259 8.03 6.29 13.58
C ILE A 259 6.90 5.92 14.55
N TYR A 260 6.14 4.89 14.22
CA TYR A 260 5.07 4.36 15.06
C TYR A 260 4.86 2.88 14.77
N GLN A 261 4.61 2.10 15.82
CA GLN A 261 4.32 0.67 15.71
C GLN A 261 3.34 0.25 16.79
N ASP A 262 2.29 -0.47 16.41
CA ASP A 262 1.32 -1.11 17.31
C ASP A 262 1.31 -2.60 17.02
N ILE A 263 2.03 -3.35 17.85
CA ILE A 263 2.15 -4.81 17.75
C ILE A 263 1.11 -5.45 18.68
N PRO A 264 0.35 -6.46 18.23
CA PRO A 264 -0.54 -7.22 19.11
C PRO A 264 0.21 -7.87 20.29
N GLU A 265 -0.47 -8.03 21.45
CA GLU A 265 0.12 -8.65 22.65
C GLU A 265 0.66 -10.07 22.37
N SER A 266 0.03 -10.80 21.45
CA SER A 266 0.47 -12.12 20.99
C SER A 266 0.61 -12.07 19.46
N PRO A 267 1.77 -11.67 18.92
CA PRO A 267 1.97 -11.54 17.49
C PRO A 267 1.95 -12.90 16.79
N GLU A 268 1.12 -13.02 15.77
CA GLU A 268 1.00 -14.20 14.92
C GLU A 268 1.48 -13.87 13.50
N TYR A 269 2.15 -14.83 12.85
CA TYR A 269 2.68 -14.71 11.51
C TYR A 269 2.19 -15.86 10.64
N LEU A 270 1.84 -15.58 9.39
CA LEU A 270 1.48 -16.60 8.42
C LEU A 270 2.70 -16.97 7.59
N SER A 271 2.85 -18.27 7.31
CA SER A 271 3.75 -18.66 6.22
C SER A 271 3.24 -18.09 4.89
N ILE A 272 4.15 -17.81 3.96
CA ILE A 272 3.78 -17.31 2.61
C ILE A 272 2.78 -18.25 1.96
N GLU A 273 3.03 -19.57 2.02
CA GLU A 273 2.15 -20.61 1.47
C GLU A 273 0.71 -20.50 2.03
N LYS A 274 0.58 -20.43 3.37
CA LYS A 274 -0.73 -20.30 4.02
C LYS A 274 -1.43 -18.97 3.71
N GLY A 275 -0.68 -17.88 3.65
CA GLY A 275 -1.23 -16.58 3.28
C GLY A 275 -1.75 -16.57 1.84
N LEU A 276 -1.03 -17.18 0.90
CA LEU A 276 -1.47 -17.34 -0.49
C LEU A 276 -2.67 -18.30 -0.62
N GLU A 277 -2.74 -19.36 0.19
CA GLU A 277 -3.90 -20.26 0.25
C GLU A 277 -5.16 -19.51 0.71
N ILE A 278 -5.09 -18.73 1.79
CA ILE A 278 -6.18 -17.88 2.26
C ILE A 278 -6.63 -16.92 1.16
N ALA A 279 -5.67 -16.39 0.39
CA ALA A 279 -5.93 -15.50 -0.73
C ALA A 279 -6.73 -16.13 -1.87
N LYS A 280 -6.52 -17.43 -2.14
CA LYS A 280 -7.20 -18.17 -3.23
C LYS A 280 -8.62 -18.61 -2.86
N ASN A 281 -8.88 -18.83 -1.57
CA ASN A 281 -10.15 -19.41 -1.08
C ASN A 281 -11.23 -18.34 -0.75
N LYS A 282 -11.01 -17.09 -1.04
CA LYS A 282 -11.93 -15.96 -0.79
C LYS A 282 -12.10 -15.08 -2.02
#